data_a848271344cc9be9fda28fdd52f6c00a
#
_entry.id   a848271344cc9be9fda28fdd52f6c00a
#
_cell.length_a   1.000
_cell.length_b   1.000
_cell.length_c   1.000
_cell.angle_alpha   90.00
_cell.angle_beta   90.00
_cell.angle_gamma   90.00
#
_symmetry.space_group_name_H-M   'P 1'
#
loop_
_entity.id
_entity.type
_entity.pdbx_description
1 polymer ?
#
loop_
_entity_poly.entity_id
_entity_poly.type
_entity_poly.pdbx_seq_one_letter_code
_entity_poly.pdbx_strand_id
1 'polypeptide(L)'
;NYSPQQLKPGIVHIGVGNFHRAHQAVYLDQLFRLGKSLDWALVGTGVMPGDRVMGQTLAQQDYLTTVVEQSAAGYKATVTGSMLDFLPPGDPVNIERLADPSIRIVSLTVTEGGYFINPATGEFDPDQPALRQDAASPETPTTAFGLILAGLRTRLVRGIAPFAVMSCDNLLHNGNVTRNAVIGLAEMQDSKLAAWVEREVAFPNGMVDRITPATSDRERSILQEEFGIEDGWPVFCENYIQWVLEDHFPLGRPELEAVGVTFVPDVTPYEHMKLRILNA
;
A
#
# COMPACT_ATOMS: atom_id res chain seq x y z
N ASN A 1 5.81 20.76 -11.01
CA ASN A 1 4.35 20.80 -11.09
C ASN A 1 3.92 19.89 -12.24
N TYR A 2 3.22 18.80 -11.94
CA TYR A 2 2.61 17.90 -12.94
C TYR A 2 1.09 18.17 -12.98
N SER A 3 0.45 17.76 -14.08
CA SER A 3 -1.01 17.77 -14.20
C SER A 3 -1.57 16.37 -13.92
N PRO A 4 -2.67 16.22 -13.15
CA PRO A 4 -3.32 14.92 -12.96
C PRO A 4 -3.66 14.20 -14.26
N GLN A 5 -3.95 14.93 -15.34
CA GLN A 5 -4.27 14.37 -16.67
C GLN A 5 -3.07 13.69 -17.35
N GLN A 6 -1.84 13.94 -16.88
CA GLN A 6 -0.63 13.27 -17.37
C GLN A 6 -0.38 11.94 -16.66
N LEU A 7 -1.01 11.72 -15.52
CA LEU A 7 -0.81 10.53 -14.72
C LEU A 7 -1.62 9.35 -15.28
N LYS A 8 -1.02 8.15 -15.18
CA LYS A 8 -1.69 6.88 -15.49
C LYS A 8 -1.54 5.93 -14.30
N PRO A 9 -2.54 5.11 -14.01
CA PRO A 9 -2.46 4.16 -12.91
C PRO A 9 -1.40 3.08 -13.20
N GLY A 10 -0.58 2.79 -12.21
CA GLY A 10 0.44 1.73 -12.25
C GLY A 10 0.45 0.90 -10.98
N ILE A 11 -0.11 1.44 -9.90
CA ILE A 11 -0.15 0.83 -8.57
C ILE A 11 -1.57 0.84 -8.03
N VAL A 12 -2.04 -0.29 -7.52
CA VAL A 12 -3.20 -0.34 -6.62
C VAL A 12 -2.67 -0.45 -5.19
N HIS A 13 -3.19 0.39 -4.29
CA HIS A 13 -2.86 0.31 -2.87
C HIS A 13 -4.07 -0.09 -2.04
N ILE A 14 -3.91 -1.14 -1.21
CA ILE A 14 -4.94 -1.65 -0.31
C ILE A 14 -4.64 -1.15 1.10
N GLY A 15 -5.58 -0.41 1.70
CA GLY A 15 -5.43 0.15 3.04
C GLY A 15 -4.87 1.57 3.04
N VAL A 16 -5.57 2.50 2.38
CA VAL A 16 -5.20 3.92 2.30
C VAL A 16 -5.35 4.61 3.65
N GLY A 17 -4.41 4.33 4.56
CA GLY A 17 -4.35 4.94 5.89
C GLY A 17 -3.46 6.19 5.95
N ASN A 18 -3.24 6.69 7.17
CA ASN A 18 -2.35 7.83 7.39
C ASN A 18 -0.93 7.53 6.94
N PHE A 19 -0.41 6.33 7.26
CA PHE A 19 0.94 5.95 6.89
C PHE A 19 1.14 5.95 5.37
N HIS A 20 0.27 5.28 4.61
CA HIS A 20 0.37 5.24 3.16
C HIS A 20 0.40 6.64 2.55
N ARG A 21 -0.52 7.53 2.96
CA ARG A 21 -0.65 8.89 2.43
C ARG A 21 0.52 9.80 2.80
N ALA A 22 1.17 9.53 3.94
CA ALA A 22 2.37 10.25 4.39
C ALA A 22 3.68 9.58 3.92
N HIS A 23 3.67 8.40 3.33
CA HIS A 23 4.87 7.65 2.95
C HIS A 23 4.91 7.38 1.45
N GLN A 24 4.37 6.29 0.95
CA GLN A 24 4.41 5.92 -0.48
C GLN A 24 3.84 7.03 -1.37
N ALA A 25 2.71 7.63 -0.99
CA ALA A 25 2.08 8.69 -1.76
C ALA A 25 2.95 9.96 -1.85
N VAL A 26 3.72 10.27 -0.81
CA VAL A 26 4.66 11.40 -0.79
C VAL A 26 5.84 11.16 -1.74
N TYR A 27 6.45 9.96 -1.70
CA TYR A 27 7.54 9.62 -2.62
C TYR A 27 7.11 9.67 -4.09
N LEU A 28 5.92 9.17 -4.40
CA LEU A 28 5.39 9.22 -5.77
C LEU A 28 5.07 10.67 -6.19
N ASP A 29 4.47 11.48 -5.30
CA ASP A 29 4.23 12.90 -5.59
C ASP A 29 5.53 13.65 -5.88
N GLN A 30 6.57 13.42 -5.09
CA GLN A 30 7.89 14.01 -5.32
C GLN A 30 8.47 13.57 -6.68
N LEU A 31 8.34 12.30 -7.02
CA LEU A 31 8.79 11.74 -8.29
C LEU A 31 8.06 12.36 -9.49
N PHE A 32 6.73 12.52 -9.38
CA PHE A 32 5.90 13.15 -10.41
C PHE A 32 6.24 14.65 -10.57
N ARG A 33 6.61 15.35 -9.50
CA ARG A 33 7.11 16.73 -9.56
C ARG A 33 8.42 16.85 -10.34
N LEU A 34 9.20 15.79 -10.42
CA LEU A 34 10.40 15.71 -11.29
C LEU A 34 10.06 15.34 -12.74
N GLY A 35 8.79 15.13 -13.08
CA GLY A 35 8.34 14.68 -14.39
C GLY A 35 8.68 13.23 -14.71
N LYS A 36 8.94 12.39 -13.69
CA LYS A 36 9.35 11.00 -13.82
C LYS A 36 8.23 10.03 -13.46
N SER A 37 8.23 8.86 -14.12
CA SER A 37 7.35 7.72 -13.80
C SER A 37 5.87 8.09 -13.70
N LEU A 38 5.36 8.95 -14.58
CA LEU A 38 3.98 9.45 -14.56
C LEU A 38 2.93 8.36 -14.83
N ASP A 39 3.35 7.18 -15.25
CA ASP A 39 2.55 5.98 -15.46
C ASP A 39 2.51 5.02 -14.25
N TRP A 40 2.83 5.55 -13.06
CA TRP A 40 2.85 4.82 -11.79
C TRP A 40 1.97 5.44 -10.70
N ALA A 41 0.95 6.17 -11.10
CA ALA A 41 0.02 6.76 -10.15
C ALA A 41 -0.79 5.71 -9.38
N LEU A 42 -1.27 6.12 -8.21
CA LEU A 42 -2.00 5.29 -7.27
C LEU A 42 -3.49 5.22 -7.60
N VAL A 43 -4.06 4.04 -7.43
CA VAL A 43 -5.49 3.82 -7.21
C VAL A 43 -5.62 3.19 -5.83
N GLY A 44 -6.35 3.86 -4.95
CA GLY A 44 -6.58 3.38 -3.59
C GLY A 44 -7.77 2.42 -3.50
N THR A 45 -7.76 1.56 -2.50
CA THR A 45 -8.93 0.79 -2.04
C THR A 45 -8.73 0.40 -0.58
N GLY A 46 -9.75 -0.18 0.01
CA GLY A 46 -9.70 -0.74 1.36
C GLY A 46 -10.55 -2.00 1.47
N VAL A 47 -10.56 -2.59 2.65
CA VAL A 47 -11.36 -3.79 2.95
C VAL A 47 -12.27 -3.57 4.17
N MET A 48 -12.07 -2.46 4.89
CA MET A 48 -12.85 -2.13 6.08
C MET A 48 -14.05 -1.25 5.72
N PRO A 49 -15.19 -1.38 6.43
CA PRO A 49 -16.37 -0.53 6.20
C PRO A 49 -16.08 0.97 6.30
N GLY A 50 -15.16 1.38 7.19
CA GLY A 50 -14.76 2.78 7.36
C GLY A 50 -14.02 3.38 6.17
N ASP A 51 -13.38 2.56 5.36
CA ASP A 51 -12.63 3.00 4.17
C ASP A 51 -13.53 3.62 3.11
N ARG A 52 -14.82 3.24 3.09
CA ARG A 52 -15.81 3.85 2.18
C ARG A 52 -16.02 5.33 2.47
N VAL A 53 -16.10 5.71 3.74
CA VAL A 53 -16.28 7.12 4.14
C VAL A 53 -15.06 7.94 3.77
N MET A 54 -13.87 7.40 4.04
CA MET A 54 -12.61 8.04 3.65
C MET A 54 -12.53 8.21 2.13
N GLY A 55 -12.83 7.17 1.36
CA GLY A 55 -12.82 7.24 -0.11
C GLY A 55 -13.77 8.30 -0.66
N GLN A 56 -14.99 8.42 -0.08
CA GLN A 56 -15.95 9.48 -0.45
C GLN A 56 -15.41 10.88 -0.13
N THR A 57 -14.77 11.05 1.03
CA THR A 57 -14.15 12.33 1.40
C THR A 57 -13.00 12.70 0.46
N LEU A 58 -12.11 11.74 0.16
CA LEU A 58 -11.02 11.96 -0.79
C LEU A 58 -11.52 12.30 -2.20
N ALA A 59 -12.61 11.67 -2.65
CA ALA A 59 -13.21 11.98 -3.95
C ALA A 59 -13.77 13.41 -4.03
N GLN A 60 -14.28 13.97 -2.91
CA GLN A 60 -14.78 15.35 -2.85
C GLN A 60 -13.65 16.40 -2.97
N GLN A 61 -12.40 15.99 -2.77
CA GLN A 61 -11.22 16.84 -2.86
C GLN A 61 -10.24 16.37 -3.95
N ASP A 62 -10.75 15.76 -5.03
CA ASP A 62 -9.98 15.28 -6.18
C ASP A 62 -8.82 14.35 -5.78
N TYR A 63 -9.00 13.54 -4.74
CA TYR A 63 -8.00 12.62 -4.15
C TYR A 63 -6.71 13.32 -3.67
N LEU A 64 -6.73 14.63 -3.54
CA LEU A 64 -5.63 15.38 -2.93
C LEU A 64 -5.57 15.09 -1.43
N THR A 65 -4.36 15.08 -0.88
CA THR A 65 -4.14 14.94 0.57
C THR A 65 -3.15 15.97 1.05
N THR A 66 -3.49 16.69 2.12
CA THR A 66 -2.54 17.55 2.80
C THR A 66 -1.74 16.73 3.82
N VAL A 67 -0.43 16.69 3.61
CA VAL A 67 0.53 16.09 4.54
C VAL A 67 1.24 17.21 5.30
N VAL A 68 1.11 17.19 6.62
CA VAL A 68 1.71 18.20 7.52
C VAL A 68 2.87 17.55 8.27
N GLU A 69 4.08 17.98 7.94
CA GLU A 69 5.31 17.58 8.62
C GLU A 69 5.52 18.44 9.86
N GLN A 70 5.69 17.80 11.01
CA GLN A 70 5.95 18.44 12.29
C GLN A 70 7.44 18.30 12.65
N SER A 71 8.06 19.41 13.04
CA SER A 71 9.44 19.45 13.52
C SER A 71 9.60 20.47 14.64
N ALA A 72 10.79 20.55 15.23
CA ALA A 72 11.13 21.60 16.21
C ALA A 72 11.03 23.03 15.64
N ALA A 73 11.09 23.17 14.31
CA ALA A 73 10.94 24.46 13.61
C ALA A 73 9.47 24.85 13.35
N GLY A 74 8.50 23.98 13.68
CA GLY A 74 7.08 24.18 13.42
C GLY A 74 6.52 23.20 12.40
N TYR A 75 5.47 23.62 11.70
CA TYR A 75 4.73 22.81 10.74
C TYR A 75 5.06 23.20 9.29
N LYS A 76 5.06 22.21 8.41
CA LYS A 76 5.15 22.40 6.96
C LYS A 76 4.07 21.59 6.28
N ALA A 77 3.14 22.25 5.60
CA ALA A 77 2.07 21.60 4.84
C ALA A 77 2.48 21.42 3.37
N THR A 78 2.19 20.24 2.83
CA THR A 78 2.39 19.91 1.41
C THR A 78 1.15 19.16 0.91
N VAL A 79 0.56 19.63 -0.20
CA VAL A 79 -0.54 18.92 -0.86
C VAL A 79 0.05 17.92 -1.84
N THR A 80 -0.32 16.64 -1.71
CA THR A 80 0.08 15.55 -2.61
C THR A 80 -1.07 15.17 -3.52
N GLY A 81 -0.77 14.81 -4.78
CA GLY A 81 -1.76 14.45 -5.80
C GLY A 81 -1.39 13.17 -6.54
N SER A 82 -0.68 12.24 -5.92
CA SER A 82 -0.23 10.98 -6.53
C SER A 82 -1.31 9.92 -6.67
N MET A 83 -2.49 10.12 -6.06
CA MET A 83 -3.65 9.23 -6.16
C MET A 83 -4.65 9.78 -7.17
N LEU A 84 -5.15 8.91 -8.07
CA LEU A 84 -6.11 9.25 -9.12
C LEU A 84 -7.54 8.83 -8.80
N ASP A 85 -7.70 7.82 -7.95
CA ASP A 85 -9.01 7.20 -7.71
C ASP A 85 -8.98 6.42 -6.39
N PHE A 86 -10.17 6.17 -5.83
CA PHE A 86 -10.37 5.28 -4.69
C PHE A 86 -11.58 4.39 -4.96
N LEU A 87 -11.33 3.10 -5.12
CA LEU A 87 -12.37 2.11 -5.43
C LEU A 87 -13.11 1.69 -4.15
N PRO A 88 -14.45 1.62 -4.18
CA PRO A 88 -15.22 1.28 -2.99
C PRO A 88 -14.89 -0.13 -2.48
N PRO A 89 -14.72 -0.33 -1.15
CA PRO A 89 -14.51 -1.66 -0.57
C PRO A 89 -15.64 -2.63 -0.92
N GLY A 90 -15.25 -3.87 -1.29
CA GLY A 90 -16.19 -4.94 -1.65
C GLY A 90 -16.85 -4.79 -3.02
N ASP A 91 -16.52 -3.78 -3.81
CA ASP A 91 -17.03 -3.62 -5.18
C ASP A 91 -16.26 -4.54 -6.14
N PRO A 92 -16.94 -5.29 -7.03
CA PRO A 92 -16.28 -6.13 -8.04
C PRO A 92 -15.31 -5.38 -8.96
N VAL A 93 -15.47 -4.06 -9.12
CA VAL A 93 -14.54 -3.21 -9.88
C VAL A 93 -13.10 -3.31 -9.36
N ASN A 94 -12.90 -3.63 -8.08
CA ASN A 94 -11.57 -3.84 -7.50
C ASN A 94 -10.83 -4.99 -8.20
N ILE A 95 -11.51 -6.12 -8.43
CA ILE A 95 -10.92 -7.30 -9.09
C ILE A 95 -10.57 -6.96 -10.54
N GLU A 96 -11.48 -6.27 -11.26
CA GLU A 96 -11.23 -5.82 -12.62
C GLU A 96 -10.06 -4.84 -12.70
N ARG A 97 -9.94 -3.92 -11.74
CA ARG A 97 -8.79 -3.00 -11.67
C ARG A 97 -7.48 -3.75 -11.43
N LEU A 98 -7.46 -4.73 -10.53
CA LEU A 98 -6.29 -5.58 -10.30
C LEU A 98 -5.92 -6.43 -11.52
N ALA A 99 -6.91 -6.79 -12.35
CA ALA A 99 -6.69 -7.53 -13.58
C ALA A 99 -6.22 -6.65 -14.76
N ASP A 100 -6.30 -5.33 -14.65
CA ASP A 100 -5.82 -4.40 -15.68
C ASP A 100 -4.29 -4.55 -15.87
N PRO A 101 -3.79 -4.77 -17.11
CA PRO A 101 -2.35 -4.92 -17.37
C PRO A 101 -1.51 -3.68 -16.99
N SER A 102 -2.11 -2.50 -16.91
CA SER A 102 -1.41 -1.28 -16.49
C SER A 102 -0.99 -1.33 -15.02
N ILE A 103 -1.67 -2.13 -14.18
CA ILE A 103 -1.32 -2.30 -12.77
C ILE A 103 -0.19 -3.32 -12.67
N ARG A 104 0.98 -2.85 -12.27
CA ARG A 104 2.23 -3.64 -12.20
C ARG A 104 2.67 -3.94 -10.78
N ILE A 105 2.15 -3.18 -9.81
CA ILE A 105 2.38 -3.38 -8.38
C ILE A 105 1.05 -3.27 -7.64
N VAL A 106 0.84 -4.18 -6.69
CA VAL A 106 -0.19 -4.05 -5.66
C VAL A 106 0.52 -3.88 -4.33
N SER A 107 0.36 -2.72 -3.72
CA SER A 107 0.94 -2.44 -2.39
C SER A 107 -0.13 -2.48 -1.31
N LEU A 108 0.28 -2.73 -0.06
CA LEU A 108 -0.67 -2.84 1.05
C LEU A 108 -0.10 -2.27 2.36
N THR A 109 -1.02 -1.70 3.16
CA THR A 109 -0.82 -1.36 4.58
C THR A 109 -2.08 -1.75 5.33
N VAL A 110 -2.08 -2.97 5.88
CA VAL A 110 -3.25 -3.60 6.51
C VAL A 110 -3.07 -3.90 7.99
N THR A 111 -1.94 -3.44 8.54
CA THR A 111 -1.49 -3.68 9.91
C THR A 111 -1.21 -5.16 10.22
N GLU A 112 -0.53 -5.43 11.33
CA GLU A 112 -0.12 -6.81 11.71
C GLU A 112 -1.29 -7.81 11.75
N GLY A 113 -2.46 -7.38 12.27
CA GLY A 113 -3.65 -8.24 12.35
C GLY A 113 -4.19 -8.69 11.00
N GLY A 114 -3.93 -7.95 9.93
CA GLY A 114 -4.35 -8.28 8.57
C GLY A 114 -3.57 -9.40 7.90
N TYR A 115 -2.43 -9.84 8.50
CA TYR A 115 -1.59 -10.92 7.95
C TYR A 115 -1.96 -12.31 8.43
N PHE A 116 -2.89 -12.41 9.37
CA PHE A 116 -3.38 -13.69 9.89
C PHE A 116 -2.26 -14.61 10.38
N ILE A 117 -1.33 -14.03 11.13
CA ILE A 117 -0.21 -14.76 11.74
C ILE A 117 -0.69 -15.35 13.07
N ASN A 118 -0.46 -16.63 13.28
CA ASN A 118 -0.66 -17.26 14.58
C ASN A 118 0.40 -16.75 15.57
N PRO A 119 0.02 -16.05 16.64
CA PRO A 119 0.99 -15.44 17.55
C PRO A 119 1.84 -16.46 18.33
N ALA A 120 1.42 -17.73 18.40
CA ALA A 120 2.17 -18.78 19.08
C ALA A 120 3.25 -19.42 18.19
N THR A 121 3.03 -19.48 16.89
CA THR A 121 3.95 -20.12 15.93
C THR A 121 4.70 -19.12 15.05
N GLY A 122 4.17 -17.91 14.86
CA GLY A 122 4.68 -16.93 13.90
C GLY A 122 4.34 -17.27 12.43
N GLU A 123 3.52 -18.30 12.20
CA GLU A 123 3.16 -18.78 10.87
C GLU A 123 1.76 -18.32 10.46
N PHE A 124 1.45 -18.39 9.16
CA PHE A 124 0.11 -18.14 8.64
C PHE A 124 -0.91 -19.08 9.27
N ASP A 125 -2.05 -18.53 9.71
CA ASP A 125 -3.13 -19.26 10.38
C ASP A 125 -4.34 -19.45 9.43
N PRO A 126 -4.47 -20.60 8.76
CA PRO A 126 -5.58 -20.86 7.83
C PRO A 126 -6.93 -21.00 8.54
N ASP A 127 -6.95 -21.15 9.87
CA ASP A 127 -8.15 -21.38 10.64
C ASP A 127 -8.96 -20.12 10.92
N GLN A 128 -8.46 -18.96 10.53
CA GLN A 128 -9.16 -17.68 10.68
C GLN A 128 -10.49 -17.65 9.89
N PRO A 129 -11.61 -17.25 10.52
CA PRO A 129 -12.93 -17.26 9.86
C PRO A 129 -12.98 -16.47 8.55
N ALA A 130 -12.32 -15.31 8.49
CA ALA A 130 -12.28 -14.47 7.30
C ALA A 130 -11.58 -15.17 6.12
N LEU A 131 -10.49 -15.90 6.38
CA LEU A 131 -9.78 -16.67 5.35
C LEU A 131 -10.61 -17.85 4.85
N ARG A 132 -11.30 -18.54 5.75
CA ARG A 132 -12.23 -19.63 5.36
C ARG A 132 -13.37 -19.10 4.50
N GLN A 133 -13.87 -17.91 4.80
CA GLN A 133 -14.89 -17.25 3.98
C GLN A 133 -14.35 -16.92 2.58
N ASP A 134 -13.17 -16.31 2.48
CA ASP A 134 -12.55 -15.96 1.20
C ASP A 134 -12.12 -17.21 0.41
N ALA A 135 -11.78 -18.31 1.10
CA ALA A 135 -11.53 -19.59 0.46
C ALA A 135 -12.80 -20.20 -0.15
N ALA A 136 -13.93 -20.10 0.55
CA ALA A 136 -15.22 -20.63 0.10
C ALA A 136 -15.90 -19.74 -0.96
N SER A 137 -15.62 -18.42 -0.95
CA SER A 137 -16.27 -17.43 -1.82
C SER A 137 -15.23 -16.50 -2.50
N PRO A 138 -14.36 -17.04 -3.35
CA PRO A 138 -13.22 -16.32 -3.91
C PRO A 138 -13.60 -15.16 -4.84
N GLU A 139 -14.84 -15.11 -5.31
CA GLU A 139 -15.35 -14.03 -6.17
C GLU A 139 -15.83 -12.80 -5.37
N THR A 140 -16.00 -12.95 -4.07
CA THR A 140 -16.45 -11.88 -3.16
C THR A 140 -15.54 -11.77 -1.95
N PRO A 141 -14.24 -11.49 -2.16
CA PRO A 141 -13.26 -11.46 -1.08
C PRO A 141 -13.55 -10.35 -0.07
N THR A 142 -13.28 -10.65 1.20
CA THR A 142 -13.47 -9.72 2.32
C THR A 142 -12.15 -9.29 2.96
N THR A 143 -11.05 -9.98 2.66
CA THR A 143 -9.71 -9.65 3.14
C THR A 143 -8.84 -9.04 2.03
N ALA A 144 -7.76 -8.37 2.42
CA ALA A 144 -6.77 -7.85 1.46
C ALA A 144 -6.15 -8.99 0.63
N PHE A 145 -5.82 -10.10 1.27
CA PHE A 145 -5.23 -11.26 0.58
C PHE A 145 -6.22 -11.97 -0.33
N GLY A 146 -7.48 -12.04 0.07
CA GLY A 146 -8.55 -12.53 -0.81
C GLY A 146 -8.70 -11.67 -2.07
N LEU A 147 -8.67 -10.35 -1.90
CA LEU A 147 -8.75 -9.40 -3.03
C LEU A 147 -7.52 -9.53 -3.95
N ILE A 148 -6.31 -9.60 -3.39
CA ILE A 148 -5.06 -9.83 -4.16
C ILE A 148 -5.17 -11.12 -4.96
N LEU A 149 -5.57 -12.20 -4.31
CA LEU A 149 -5.66 -13.52 -4.92
C LEU A 149 -6.75 -13.58 -6.01
N ALA A 150 -7.88 -12.92 -5.83
CA ALA A 150 -8.91 -12.79 -6.87
C ALA A 150 -8.39 -12.06 -8.11
N GLY A 151 -7.64 -10.99 -7.94
CA GLY A 151 -6.96 -10.27 -9.03
C GLY A 151 -5.92 -11.16 -9.75
N LEU A 152 -5.08 -11.88 -9.01
CA LEU A 152 -4.09 -12.81 -9.56
C LEU A 152 -4.74 -13.96 -10.33
N ARG A 153 -5.81 -14.54 -9.79
CA ARG A 153 -6.60 -15.59 -10.46
C ARG A 153 -7.17 -15.07 -11.78
N THR A 154 -7.74 -13.89 -11.77
CA THR A 154 -8.31 -13.27 -12.99
C THR A 154 -7.23 -13.05 -14.04
N ARG A 155 -6.03 -12.62 -13.66
CA ARG A 155 -4.87 -12.49 -14.56
C ARG A 155 -4.44 -13.85 -15.13
N LEU A 156 -4.33 -14.85 -14.28
CA LEU A 156 -3.97 -16.22 -14.71
C LEU A 156 -4.95 -16.71 -15.81
N VAL A 157 -6.25 -16.60 -15.57
CA VAL A 157 -7.30 -17.01 -16.52
C VAL A 157 -7.22 -16.22 -17.83
N ARG A 158 -6.86 -14.94 -17.77
CA ARG A 158 -6.76 -14.06 -18.95
C ARG A 158 -5.37 -14.10 -19.63
N GLY A 159 -4.42 -14.86 -19.11
CA GLY A 159 -3.05 -14.93 -19.63
C GLY A 159 -2.27 -13.61 -19.46
N ILE A 160 -2.60 -12.82 -18.44
CA ILE A 160 -1.91 -11.56 -18.09
C ILE A 160 -0.83 -11.87 -17.05
N ALA A 161 0.36 -11.29 -17.22
CA ALA A 161 1.46 -11.46 -16.26
C ALA A 161 1.06 -10.94 -14.86
N PRO A 162 1.50 -11.60 -13.76
CA PRO A 162 1.16 -11.18 -12.41
C PRO A 162 1.83 -9.84 -12.06
N PHE A 163 1.17 -9.05 -11.23
CA PHE A 163 1.77 -7.88 -10.58
C PHE A 163 2.66 -8.33 -9.41
N ALA A 164 3.62 -7.49 -9.01
CA ALA A 164 4.34 -7.68 -7.75
C ALA A 164 3.45 -7.28 -6.56
N VAL A 165 3.53 -8.02 -5.46
CA VAL A 165 2.80 -7.72 -4.21
C VAL A 165 3.79 -7.16 -3.19
N MET A 166 3.61 -5.90 -2.81
CA MET A 166 4.56 -5.14 -2.00
C MET A 166 3.92 -4.71 -0.69
N SER A 167 4.28 -5.35 0.41
CA SER A 167 3.91 -4.88 1.74
C SER A 167 4.66 -3.59 2.09
N CYS A 168 3.93 -2.62 2.64
CA CYS A 168 4.47 -1.40 3.23
C CYS A 168 4.17 -1.32 4.73
N ASP A 169 3.86 -2.45 5.36
CA ASP A 169 3.68 -2.56 6.82
C ASP A 169 5.02 -2.72 7.54
N ASN A 170 5.04 -2.26 8.78
CA ASN A 170 6.21 -2.35 9.66
C ASN A 170 6.34 -3.74 10.28
N LEU A 171 6.63 -4.74 9.44
CA LEU A 171 6.88 -6.13 9.82
C LEU A 171 8.26 -6.55 9.32
N LEU A 172 8.99 -7.36 10.09
CA LEU A 172 10.21 -7.98 9.62
C LEU A 172 9.90 -8.95 8.48
N HIS A 173 10.71 -8.89 7.41
CA HIS A 173 10.50 -9.72 6.21
C HIS A 173 9.07 -9.65 5.67
N ASN A 174 8.52 -8.45 5.62
CA ASN A 174 7.12 -8.19 5.28
C ASN A 174 6.70 -8.79 3.92
N GLY A 175 7.59 -8.84 2.94
CA GLY A 175 7.38 -9.51 1.66
C GLY A 175 7.21 -11.03 1.83
N ASN A 176 8.06 -11.67 2.64
CA ASN A 176 7.96 -13.11 2.93
C ASN A 176 6.65 -13.43 3.69
N VAL A 177 6.29 -12.60 4.66
CA VAL A 177 5.03 -12.74 5.40
C VAL A 177 3.84 -12.63 4.46
N THR A 178 3.86 -11.64 3.57
CA THR A 178 2.84 -11.44 2.52
C THR A 178 2.75 -12.65 1.59
N ARG A 179 3.89 -13.15 1.13
CA ARG A 179 3.99 -14.35 0.29
C ARG A 179 3.32 -15.55 0.95
N ASN A 180 3.64 -15.81 2.21
CA ASN A 180 3.07 -16.93 2.96
C ASN A 180 1.55 -16.82 3.10
N ALA A 181 1.03 -15.62 3.36
CA ALA A 181 -0.40 -15.37 3.46
C ALA A 181 -1.14 -15.57 2.12
N VAL A 182 -0.59 -15.04 1.02
CA VAL A 182 -1.22 -15.19 -0.32
C VAL A 182 -1.16 -16.64 -0.79
N ILE A 183 -0.03 -17.34 -0.63
CA ILE A 183 0.11 -18.75 -1.02
C ILE A 183 -0.76 -19.63 -0.13
N GLY A 184 -0.75 -19.40 1.20
CA GLY A 184 -1.57 -20.18 2.12
C GLY A 184 -3.08 -20.09 1.80
N LEU A 185 -3.58 -18.88 1.51
CA LEU A 185 -4.96 -18.72 1.06
C LEU A 185 -5.20 -19.35 -0.33
N ALA A 186 -4.23 -19.28 -1.24
CA ALA A 186 -4.33 -19.92 -2.55
C ALA A 186 -4.45 -21.45 -2.41
N GLU A 187 -3.69 -22.07 -1.52
CA GLU A 187 -3.78 -23.52 -1.24
C GLU A 187 -5.13 -23.95 -0.71
N MET A 188 -5.78 -23.09 0.11
CA MET A 188 -7.14 -23.33 0.58
C MET A 188 -8.19 -23.32 -0.56
N GLN A 189 -7.87 -22.67 -1.70
CA GLN A 189 -8.78 -22.54 -2.84
C GLN A 189 -8.45 -23.52 -3.98
N ASP A 190 -7.19 -23.52 -4.43
CA ASP A 190 -6.72 -24.30 -5.58
C ASP A 190 -5.20 -24.45 -5.54
N SER A 191 -4.69 -25.68 -5.43
CA SER A 191 -3.26 -25.98 -5.39
C SER A 191 -2.50 -25.59 -6.67
N LYS A 192 -3.17 -25.54 -7.82
CA LYS A 192 -2.54 -25.09 -9.08
C LYS A 192 -2.34 -23.59 -9.08
N LEU A 193 -3.30 -22.84 -8.54
CA LEU A 193 -3.18 -21.41 -8.34
C LEU A 193 -2.05 -21.11 -7.35
N ALA A 194 -1.97 -21.85 -6.24
CA ALA A 194 -0.89 -21.70 -5.25
C ALA A 194 0.49 -21.91 -5.88
N ALA A 195 0.67 -23.00 -6.63
CA ALA A 195 1.93 -23.30 -7.32
C ALA A 195 2.29 -22.24 -8.37
N TRP A 196 1.31 -21.65 -9.04
CA TRP A 196 1.56 -20.57 -10.00
C TRP A 196 1.96 -19.28 -9.27
N VAL A 197 1.25 -18.90 -8.19
CA VAL A 197 1.60 -17.74 -7.36
C VAL A 197 3.02 -17.88 -6.81
N GLU A 198 3.35 -19.03 -6.26
CA GLU A 198 4.67 -19.30 -5.70
C GLU A 198 5.81 -19.12 -6.71
N ARG A 199 5.59 -19.48 -7.96
CA ARG A 199 6.61 -19.44 -9.02
C ARG A 199 6.69 -18.08 -9.71
N GLU A 200 5.56 -17.40 -9.94
CA GLU A 200 5.49 -16.27 -10.86
C GLU A 200 5.32 -14.92 -10.17
N VAL A 201 4.82 -14.87 -8.93
CA VAL A 201 4.54 -13.61 -8.24
C VAL A 201 5.75 -13.17 -7.42
N ALA A 202 6.15 -11.92 -7.59
CA ALA A 202 7.21 -11.31 -6.79
C ALA A 202 6.65 -10.68 -5.50
N PHE A 203 7.36 -10.89 -4.39
CA PHE A 203 7.04 -10.35 -3.06
C PHE A 203 8.29 -9.70 -2.45
N PRO A 204 8.70 -8.51 -2.92
CA PRO A 204 9.88 -7.84 -2.39
C PRO A 204 9.68 -7.48 -0.92
N ASN A 205 10.71 -7.71 -0.09
CA ASN A 205 10.74 -7.19 1.26
C ASN A 205 11.06 -5.70 1.23
N GLY A 206 10.57 -4.97 2.24
CA GLY A 206 10.85 -3.55 2.41
C GLY A 206 10.92 -3.13 3.86
N MET A 207 11.79 -2.18 4.16
CA MET A 207 11.84 -1.50 5.45
C MET A 207 11.30 -0.09 5.27
N VAL A 208 10.21 0.21 5.94
CA VAL A 208 9.53 1.52 5.94
C VAL A 208 9.70 2.19 7.30
N ASP A 209 9.83 3.51 7.31
CA ASP A 209 9.86 4.27 8.55
C ASP A 209 9.31 5.67 8.36
N ARG A 210 8.27 5.99 9.10
CA ARG A 210 7.71 7.33 9.33
C ARG A 210 6.70 7.25 10.46
N ILE A 211 6.74 8.16 11.41
CA ILE A 211 5.75 8.25 12.48
C ILE A 211 4.57 9.08 12.01
N THR A 212 3.38 8.49 12.03
CA THR A 212 2.12 9.08 11.56
C THR A 212 1.04 8.90 12.63
N PRO A 213 0.95 9.82 13.61
CA PRO A 213 -0.09 9.73 14.64
C PRO A 213 -1.50 9.86 14.04
N ALA A 214 -2.49 9.47 14.82
CA ALA A 214 -3.87 9.70 14.44
C ALA A 214 -4.16 11.20 14.36
N THR A 215 -4.83 11.64 13.30
CA THR A 215 -5.24 13.02 13.11
C THR A 215 -6.51 13.31 13.92
N SER A 216 -6.45 14.25 14.85
CA SER A 216 -7.59 14.71 15.67
C SER A 216 -8.15 16.03 15.15
N ASP A 217 -9.20 16.52 15.79
CA ASP A 217 -9.79 17.84 15.47
C ASP A 217 -8.81 18.99 15.76
N ARG A 218 -7.90 18.81 16.71
CA ARG A 218 -6.84 19.76 16.99
C ARG A 218 -5.91 19.96 15.79
N GLU A 219 -5.45 18.87 15.17
CA GLU A 219 -4.59 18.93 14.00
C GLU A 219 -5.32 19.57 12.81
N ARG A 220 -6.63 19.30 12.66
CA ARG A 220 -7.45 19.95 11.61
C ARG A 220 -7.57 21.46 11.85
N SER A 221 -7.74 21.89 13.11
CA SER A 221 -7.75 23.31 13.47
C SER A 221 -6.41 23.99 13.14
N ILE A 222 -5.29 23.35 13.47
CA ILE A 222 -3.94 23.86 13.12
C ILE A 222 -3.81 24.03 11.60
N LEU A 223 -4.26 23.08 10.81
CA LEU A 223 -4.20 23.16 9.34
C LEU A 223 -4.97 24.37 8.81
N GLN A 224 -6.16 24.60 9.33
CA GLN A 224 -7.00 25.73 8.94
C GLN A 224 -6.42 27.08 9.42
N GLU A 225 -5.98 27.16 10.67
CA GLU A 225 -5.51 28.42 11.29
C GLU A 225 -4.16 28.85 10.73
N GLU A 226 -3.21 27.92 10.56
CA GLU A 226 -1.84 28.27 10.13
C GLU A 226 -1.70 28.34 8.60
N PHE A 227 -2.47 27.53 7.85
CA PHE A 227 -2.28 27.39 6.40
C PHE A 227 -3.50 27.81 5.58
N GLY A 228 -4.67 28.00 6.20
CA GLY A 228 -5.92 28.30 5.48
C GLY A 228 -6.38 27.17 4.56
N ILE A 229 -5.98 25.93 4.84
CA ILE A 229 -6.31 24.74 4.04
C ILE A 229 -7.44 23.99 4.71
N GLU A 230 -8.48 23.69 3.94
CA GLU A 230 -9.54 22.76 4.31
C GLU A 230 -9.26 21.42 3.65
N ASP A 231 -9.01 20.38 4.46
CA ASP A 231 -8.83 19.00 4.03
C ASP A 231 -9.65 18.08 4.94
N GLY A 232 -10.59 17.34 4.37
CA GLY A 232 -11.47 16.45 5.13
C GLY A 232 -10.76 15.27 5.77
N TRP A 233 -9.55 14.91 5.27
CA TRP A 233 -8.78 13.76 5.74
C TRP A 233 -7.26 14.00 5.73
N PRO A 234 -6.75 15.08 6.38
CA PRO A 234 -5.34 15.41 6.35
C PRO A 234 -4.50 14.41 7.14
N VAL A 235 -3.19 14.38 6.90
CA VAL A 235 -2.24 13.55 7.65
C VAL A 235 -1.18 14.42 8.30
N PHE A 236 -0.95 14.19 9.59
CA PHE A 236 0.16 14.76 10.34
C PHE A 236 1.22 13.67 10.56
N CYS A 237 2.49 14.04 10.42
CA CYS A 237 3.61 13.12 10.54
C CYS A 237 4.87 13.85 11.01
N GLU A 238 5.87 13.09 11.43
CA GLU A 238 7.21 13.62 11.62
C GLU A 238 7.89 13.91 10.28
N ASN A 239 8.90 14.78 10.29
CA ASN A 239 9.66 15.14 9.09
C ASN A 239 10.60 14.03 8.60
N TYR A 240 10.93 13.04 9.46
CA TYR A 240 11.73 11.89 9.07
C TYR A 240 10.90 10.91 8.22
N ILE A 241 11.49 10.45 7.12
CA ILE A 241 10.93 9.43 6.23
C ILE A 241 12.07 8.55 5.71
N GLN A 242 11.87 7.23 5.71
CA GLN A 242 12.81 6.28 5.12
C GLN A 242 12.07 5.14 4.42
N TRP A 243 12.62 4.70 3.30
CA TRP A 243 12.16 3.53 2.58
C TRP A 243 13.34 2.80 1.96
N VAL A 244 13.48 1.52 2.29
CA VAL A 244 14.45 0.60 1.70
C VAL A 244 13.68 -0.57 1.10
N LEU A 245 13.97 -0.95 -0.14
CA LEU A 245 13.25 -2.00 -0.88
C LEU A 245 14.22 -2.98 -1.52
N GLU A 246 13.84 -4.25 -1.54
CA GLU A 246 14.46 -5.23 -2.44
C GLU A 246 14.04 -4.95 -3.88
N ASP A 247 15.01 -4.97 -4.82
CA ASP A 247 14.77 -4.66 -6.23
C ASP A 247 14.30 -5.89 -7.00
N HIS A 248 13.08 -6.34 -6.72
CA HIS A 248 12.47 -7.50 -7.36
C HIS A 248 11.07 -7.17 -7.92
N PHE A 249 11.04 -6.55 -9.10
CA PHE A 249 9.82 -6.09 -9.76
C PHE A 249 9.83 -6.54 -11.25
N PRO A 250 9.31 -7.73 -11.58
CA PRO A 250 9.36 -8.29 -12.93
C PRO A 250 8.72 -7.43 -14.02
N LEU A 251 7.69 -6.65 -13.68
CA LEU A 251 7.03 -5.72 -14.61
C LEU A 251 7.57 -4.28 -14.53
N GLY A 252 8.74 -4.11 -13.89
CA GLY A 252 9.33 -2.80 -13.64
C GLY A 252 8.76 -2.12 -12.39
N ARG A 253 9.32 -0.97 -12.05
CA ARG A 253 8.96 -0.13 -10.91
C ARG A 253 9.19 1.36 -11.21
N PRO A 254 8.60 2.29 -10.43
CA PRO A 254 8.93 3.71 -10.55
C PRO A 254 10.39 4.00 -10.13
N GLU A 255 10.98 5.05 -10.68
CA GLU A 255 12.37 5.48 -10.41
C GLU A 255 12.51 6.14 -9.01
N LEU A 256 12.05 5.46 -7.96
CA LEU A 256 11.97 6.00 -6.59
C LEU A 256 13.33 6.36 -5.97
N GLU A 257 14.43 5.83 -6.49
CA GLU A 257 15.79 6.23 -6.12
C GLU A 257 16.05 7.72 -6.39
N ALA A 258 15.37 8.31 -7.37
CA ALA A 258 15.48 9.74 -7.67
C ALA A 258 14.90 10.65 -6.56
N VAL A 259 14.14 10.08 -5.64
CA VAL A 259 13.50 10.79 -4.51
C VAL A 259 13.89 10.19 -3.15
N GLY A 260 14.96 9.40 -3.09
CA GLY A 260 15.61 8.96 -1.85
C GLY A 260 15.21 7.57 -1.34
N VAL A 261 14.46 6.78 -2.09
CA VAL A 261 14.27 5.36 -1.76
C VAL A 261 15.54 4.59 -2.08
N THR A 262 15.98 3.73 -1.18
CA THR A 262 17.16 2.90 -1.34
C THR A 262 16.77 1.51 -1.82
N PHE A 263 17.31 1.08 -2.97
CA PHE A 263 17.13 -0.29 -3.47
C PHE A 263 18.33 -1.15 -3.11
N VAL A 264 18.06 -2.35 -2.60
CA VAL A 264 19.07 -3.29 -2.10
C VAL A 264 18.73 -4.72 -2.52
N PRO A 265 19.71 -5.63 -2.54
CA PRO A 265 19.43 -7.06 -2.75
C PRO A 265 18.81 -7.75 -1.53
N ASP A 266 18.98 -7.18 -0.31
CA ASP A 266 18.51 -7.74 0.96
C ASP A 266 18.29 -6.60 1.97
N VAL A 267 17.08 -6.48 2.50
CA VAL A 267 16.71 -5.44 3.49
C VAL A 267 17.07 -5.79 4.92
N THR A 268 17.40 -7.04 5.23
CA THR A 268 17.66 -7.53 6.59
C THR A 268 18.63 -6.67 7.39
N PRO A 269 19.78 -6.19 6.84
CA PRO A 269 20.68 -5.31 7.57
C PRO A 269 20.03 -4.00 8.04
N TYR A 270 19.12 -3.46 7.26
CA TYR A 270 18.39 -2.21 7.54
C TYR A 270 17.29 -2.42 8.58
N GLU A 271 16.59 -3.53 8.53
CA GLU A 271 15.61 -3.92 9.55
C GLU A 271 16.28 -4.08 10.92
N HIS A 272 17.42 -4.78 10.98
CA HIS A 272 18.19 -4.96 12.22
C HIS A 272 18.75 -3.63 12.75
N MET A 273 19.21 -2.73 11.87
CA MET A 273 19.69 -1.41 12.28
C MET A 273 18.56 -0.58 12.89
N LYS A 274 17.38 -0.56 12.25
CA LYS A 274 16.19 0.12 12.77
C LYS A 274 15.80 -0.39 14.15
N LEU A 275 15.75 -1.72 14.37
CA LEU A 275 15.45 -2.32 15.67
C LEU A 275 16.46 -1.92 16.76
N ARG A 276 17.75 -1.81 16.43
CA ARG A 276 18.77 -1.38 17.39
C ARG A 276 18.60 0.07 17.81
N ILE A 277 18.24 0.96 16.87
CA ILE A 277 17.99 2.38 17.14
C ILE A 277 16.74 2.56 18.02
N LEU A 278 15.68 1.80 17.75
CA LEU A 278 14.43 1.89 18.52
C LEU A 278 14.54 1.30 19.94
N ASN A 279 15.52 0.41 20.19
CA ASN A 279 15.75 -0.24 21.49
C ASN A 279 16.89 0.42 22.29
N ALA A 280 17.52 1.48 21.79
CA ALA A 280 18.60 2.25 22.44
C ALA A 280 18.03 3.51 23.13
#